data_1f38be58168d5afe90bce378af70c869
#
_entry.id   1f38be58168d5afe90bce378af70c869
#
_cell.length_a   1.000
_cell.length_b   1.000
_cell.length_c   1.000
_cell.angle_alpha   90.00
_cell.angle_beta   90.00
_cell.angle_gamma   90.00
#
_symmetry.space_group_name_H-M   'P 1'
#
loop_
_entity.id
_entity.type
_entity.pdbx_description
1 polymer ?
#
loop_
_entity_poly.entity_id
_entity_poly.type
_entity_poly.pdbx_seq_one_letter_code
_entity_poly.pdbx_strand_id
1 'polypeptide(L)'
;MKALWIIVGLFMATCAHATPLADQLVTFFAQREPDYAKALHVDILQSPSTPLTCAAPRFKLPSNSRRWGALTLTARCDRQVAVLRVRVKVIGTFYRSQRPIKQGAWVTKEDITTEVGRLDTLPANSWLTPLPLPLIALQRIASGRVLTKNQFRQPWVVKQGETVPITLTGKGFQIAGRGTALDNAAVNQSLRIRLDNGQWLTATVNEHKEIIVK
;
A
#
# COMPACT_ATOMS: atom_id res chain seq x y z
N MET A 1 -7.11 -74.80 -25.38
CA MET A 1 -6.81 -73.51 -26.07
C MET A 1 -7.02 -72.37 -25.10
N LYS A 2 -5.94 -71.87 -24.48
CA LYS A 2 -5.96 -70.81 -23.50
C LYS A 2 -5.41 -69.54 -24.16
N ALA A 3 -6.26 -68.57 -24.42
CA ALA A 3 -5.86 -67.23 -24.96
C ALA A 3 -5.32 -66.36 -23.84
N LEU A 4 -4.04 -66.00 -23.94
CA LEU A 4 -3.33 -65.11 -23.02
C LEU A 4 -3.49 -63.67 -23.51
N TRP A 5 -4.28 -62.84 -22.79
CA TRP A 5 -4.45 -61.38 -23.07
C TRP A 5 -3.29 -60.63 -22.40
N ILE A 6 -2.39 -60.09 -23.21
CA ILE A 6 -1.33 -59.18 -22.75
C ILE A 6 -1.92 -57.77 -22.76
N ILE A 7 -2.16 -57.18 -21.57
CA ILE A 7 -2.52 -55.80 -21.41
C ILE A 7 -1.22 -54.97 -21.43
N VAL A 8 -0.97 -54.30 -22.56
CA VAL A 8 0.09 -53.29 -22.68
C VAL A 8 -0.40 -51.99 -22.04
N GLY A 9 0.01 -51.76 -20.81
CA GLY A 9 -0.23 -50.47 -20.12
C GLY A 9 0.62 -49.36 -20.72
N LEU A 10 -0.02 -48.44 -21.44
CA LEU A 10 0.59 -47.24 -21.98
C LEU A 10 0.86 -46.25 -20.85
N PHE A 11 2.08 -46.20 -20.31
CA PHE A 11 2.53 -45.22 -19.36
C PHE A 11 2.66 -43.88 -20.09
N MET A 12 1.65 -42.99 -19.99
CA MET A 12 1.77 -41.58 -20.39
C MET A 12 2.70 -40.89 -19.42
N ALA A 13 3.95 -40.70 -19.80
CA ALA A 13 4.89 -39.83 -19.11
C ALA A 13 4.42 -38.37 -19.29
N THR A 14 3.80 -37.80 -18.28
CA THR A 14 3.51 -36.35 -18.21
C THR A 14 4.84 -35.61 -18.07
N CYS A 15 5.35 -35.04 -19.17
CA CYS A 15 6.46 -34.10 -19.14
C CYS A 15 6.03 -32.87 -18.29
N ALA A 16 6.50 -32.79 -17.08
CA ALA A 16 6.40 -31.59 -16.28
C ALA A 16 7.25 -30.50 -16.96
N HIS A 17 6.61 -29.63 -17.72
CA HIS A 17 7.27 -28.44 -18.27
C HIS A 17 7.59 -27.52 -17.12
N ALA A 18 8.87 -27.31 -16.83
CA ALA A 18 9.31 -26.27 -15.88
C ALA A 18 8.86 -24.90 -16.43
N THR A 19 8.00 -24.21 -15.69
CA THR A 19 7.58 -22.85 -16.05
C THR A 19 8.81 -21.92 -16.12
N PRO A 20 8.95 -21.09 -17.15
CA PRO A 20 10.07 -20.17 -17.27
C PRO A 20 10.22 -19.32 -16.01
N LEU A 21 11.45 -19.00 -15.62
CA LEU A 21 11.74 -18.20 -14.42
C LEU A 21 10.97 -16.86 -14.42
N ALA A 22 10.79 -16.26 -15.59
CA ALA A 22 10.01 -15.03 -15.76
C ALA A 22 8.55 -15.20 -15.32
N ASP A 23 7.89 -16.28 -15.71
CA ASP A 23 6.48 -16.54 -15.36
C ASP A 23 6.32 -16.82 -13.86
N GLN A 24 7.30 -17.49 -13.25
CA GLN A 24 7.33 -17.70 -11.80
C GLN A 24 7.48 -16.39 -11.03
N LEU A 25 8.31 -15.48 -11.54
CA LEU A 25 8.47 -14.13 -10.97
C LEU A 25 7.18 -13.31 -11.15
N VAL A 26 6.54 -13.35 -12.31
CA VAL A 26 5.22 -12.70 -12.52
C VAL A 26 4.20 -13.24 -11.52
N THR A 27 4.12 -14.55 -11.34
CA THR A 27 3.21 -15.19 -10.37
C THR A 27 3.52 -14.73 -8.94
N PHE A 28 4.80 -14.70 -8.56
CA PHE A 28 5.24 -14.23 -7.23
C PHE A 28 4.81 -12.78 -6.96
N PHE A 29 5.02 -11.86 -7.91
CA PHE A 29 4.64 -10.46 -7.76
C PHE A 29 3.12 -10.25 -7.87
N ALA A 30 2.42 -11.03 -8.69
CA ALA A 30 0.96 -10.99 -8.80
C ALA A 30 0.26 -11.40 -7.48
N GLN A 31 0.79 -12.40 -6.78
CA GLN A 31 0.29 -12.80 -5.45
C GLN A 31 0.52 -11.71 -4.39
N ARG A 32 1.61 -10.97 -4.52
CA ARG A 32 1.96 -9.87 -3.61
C ARG A 32 1.12 -8.61 -3.87
N GLU A 33 0.74 -8.38 -5.12
CA GLU A 33 0.01 -7.21 -5.58
C GLU A 33 -1.23 -7.63 -6.40
N PRO A 34 -2.22 -8.24 -5.75
CA PRO A 34 -3.37 -8.86 -6.44
C PRO A 34 -4.20 -7.86 -7.26
N ASP A 35 -4.31 -6.60 -6.78
CA ASP A 35 -5.04 -5.53 -7.47
C ASP A 35 -4.42 -5.18 -8.85
N TYR A 36 -3.14 -5.49 -9.04
CA TYR A 36 -2.38 -5.17 -10.25
C TYR A 36 -1.92 -6.41 -11.02
N ALA A 37 -2.34 -7.61 -10.62
CA ALA A 37 -1.85 -8.87 -11.18
C ALA A 37 -1.94 -8.97 -12.71
N LYS A 38 -3.02 -8.42 -13.30
CA LYS A 38 -3.24 -8.42 -14.76
C LYS A 38 -2.45 -7.33 -15.51
N ALA A 39 -1.98 -6.31 -14.80
CA ALA A 39 -1.28 -5.14 -15.35
C ALA A 39 0.21 -5.12 -14.96
N LEU A 40 0.71 -6.24 -14.43
CA LEU A 40 2.06 -6.41 -13.94
C LEU A 40 2.91 -7.15 -14.98
N HIS A 41 4.13 -6.64 -15.20
CA HIS A 41 5.14 -7.26 -16.05
C HIS A 41 6.49 -7.23 -15.34
N VAL A 42 7.27 -8.31 -15.51
CA VAL A 42 8.58 -8.45 -14.83
C VAL A 42 9.67 -8.66 -15.87
N ASP A 43 10.63 -7.73 -15.92
CA ASP A 43 11.86 -7.89 -16.70
C ASP A 43 12.98 -8.39 -15.78
N ILE A 44 13.72 -9.39 -16.19
CA ILE A 44 14.94 -9.82 -15.51
C ILE A 44 16.07 -8.93 -16.00
N LEU A 45 16.60 -8.07 -15.11
CA LEU A 45 17.72 -7.18 -15.41
C LEU A 45 19.06 -7.89 -15.27
N GLN A 46 19.15 -8.83 -14.34
CA GLN A 46 20.33 -9.62 -14.08
C GLN A 46 19.91 -11.01 -13.62
N SER A 47 20.25 -11.99 -14.42
CA SER A 47 20.10 -13.41 -14.07
C SER A 47 21.11 -13.83 -13.01
N PRO A 48 20.84 -14.89 -12.25
CA PRO A 48 21.79 -15.39 -11.27
C PRO A 48 23.07 -15.88 -11.98
N SER A 49 24.22 -15.66 -11.33
CA SER A 49 25.54 -16.06 -11.85
C SER A 49 25.64 -17.59 -12.01
N THR A 50 24.92 -18.34 -11.16
CA THR A 50 24.82 -19.80 -11.24
C THR A 50 23.36 -20.15 -11.54
N PRO A 51 23.09 -20.98 -12.56
CA PRO A 51 21.75 -21.43 -12.89
C PRO A 51 21.05 -22.07 -11.67
N LEU A 52 19.78 -21.77 -11.48
CA LEU A 52 18.96 -22.41 -10.45
C LEU A 52 18.72 -23.88 -10.83
N THR A 53 18.94 -24.77 -9.88
CA THR A 53 18.86 -26.24 -10.11
C THR A 53 17.46 -26.82 -9.88
N CYS A 54 16.54 -26.04 -9.29
CA CYS A 54 15.17 -26.50 -9.03
C CYS A 54 14.15 -25.90 -10.01
N ALA A 55 13.07 -26.62 -10.27
CA ALA A 55 11.98 -26.18 -11.12
C ALA A 55 11.14 -25.05 -10.48
N ALA A 56 11.08 -24.97 -9.14
CA ALA A 56 10.28 -24.01 -8.42
C ALA A 56 11.08 -23.35 -7.27
N PRO A 57 11.89 -22.31 -7.55
CA PRO A 57 12.64 -21.59 -6.52
C PRO A 57 11.70 -20.78 -5.61
N ARG A 58 12.09 -20.67 -4.34
CA ARG A 58 11.40 -19.80 -3.38
C ARG A 58 11.99 -18.40 -3.45
N PHE A 59 11.16 -17.42 -3.82
CA PHE A 59 11.57 -16.02 -3.89
C PHE A 59 11.38 -15.30 -2.57
N LYS A 60 12.33 -14.44 -2.21
CA LYS A 60 12.26 -13.57 -1.04
C LYS A 60 12.76 -12.16 -1.37
N LEU A 61 11.95 -11.16 -1.04
CA LEU A 61 12.32 -9.76 -1.06
C LEU A 61 12.75 -9.29 0.34
N PRO A 62 13.68 -8.34 0.47
CA PRO A 62 13.92 -7.61 1.71
C PRO A 62 12.66 -6.93 2.23
N SER A 63 12.51 -6.81 3.56
CA SER A 63 11.30 -6.27 4.20
C SER A 63 11.02 -4.81 3.86
N ASN A 64 12.07 -4.02 3.54
CA ASN A 64 11.98 -2.62 3.17
C ASN A 64 11.95 -2.39 1.64
N SER A 65 11.73 -3.43 0.84
CA SER A 65 11.66 -3.30 -0.61
C SER A 65 10.48 -2.44 -1.05
N ARG A 66 10.68 -1.66 -2.11
CA ARG A 66 9.58 -0.98 -2.81
C ARG A 66 8.58 -2.01 -3.34
N ARG A 67 7.37 -1.57 -3.63
CA ARG A 67 6.32 -2.42 -4.22
C ARG A 67 6.70 -2.88 -5.64
N TRP A 68 7.27 -1.99 -6.44
CA TRP A 68 7.65 -2.17 -7.85
C TRP A 68 8.86 -1.32 -8.25
N GLY A 69 9.24 -1.36 -9.52
CA GLY A 69 10.45 -0.73 -10.04
C GLY A 69 11.62 -1.70 -10.07
N ALA A 70 12.84 -1.18 -9.98
CA ALA A 70 14.03 -2.01 -9.90
C ALA A 70 14.16 -2.60 -8.49
N LEU A 71 14.15 -3.93 -8.40
CA LEU A 71 14.17 -4.70 -7.15
C LEU A 71 15.26 -5.75 -7.21
N THR A 72 15.86 -6.04 -6.05
CA THR A 72 16.77 -7.17 -5.86
C THR A 72 16.09 -8.17 -4.94
N LEU A 73 16.05 -9.43 -5.33
CA LEU A 73 15.47 -10.52 -4.56
C LEU A 73 16.39 -11.73 -4.55
N THR A 74 16.16 -12.62 -3.60
CA THR A 74 16.85 -13.91 -3.53
C THR A 74 15.91 -15.02 -3.99
N ALA A 75 16.46 -15.94 -4.78
CA ALA A 75 15.83 -17.21 -5.15
C ALA A 75 16.55 -18.33 -4.43
N ARG A 76 15.83 -19.19 -3.74
CA ARG A 76 16.38 -20.33 -3.02
C ARG A 76 15.87 -21.63 -3.60
N CYS A 77 16.82 -22.52 -3.93
CA CYS A 77 16.60 -23.91 -4.30
C CYS A 77 17.35 -24.79 -3.30
N ASP A 78 16.67 -25.43 -2.37
CA ASP A 78 17.28 -26.26 -1.31
C ASP A 78 18.44 -25.53 -0.61
N ARG A 79 19.68 -25.94 -0.90
CA ARG A 79 20.91 -25.32 -0.35
C ARG A 79 21.44 -24.18 -1.20
N GLN A 80 21.00 -24.05 -2.45
CA GLN A 80 21.45 -23.01 -3.36
C GLN A 80 20.67 -21.71 -3.11
N VAL A 81 21.38 -20.60 -3.02
CA VAL A 81 20.80 -19.25 -2.95
C VAL A 81 21.40 -18.42 -4.08
N ALA A 82 20.54 -17.81 -4.86
CA ALA A 82 20.94 -16.94 -5.96
C ALA A 82 20.28 -15.56 -5.80
N VAL A 83 20.96 -14.53 -6.29
CA VAL A 83 20.48 -13.14 -6.30
C VAL A 83 20.02 -12.79 -7.71
N LEU A 84 18.86 -12.20 -7.82
CA LEU A 84 18.29 -11.69 -9.07
C LEU A 84 18.01 -10.19 -8.95
N ARG A 85 18.24 -9.47 -10.04
CA ARG A 85 17.73 -8.10 -10.19
C ARG A 85 16.63 -8.10 -11.24
N VAL A 86 15.48 -7.57 -10.86
CA VAL A 86 14.30 -7.51 -11.73
C VAL A 86 13.77 -6.08 -11.81
N ARG A 87 13.03 -5.77 -12.85
CA ARG A 87 12.21 -4.57 -12.95
C ARG A 87 10.75 -4.97 -13.03
N VAL A 88 10.00 -4.65 -11.99
CA VAL A 88 8.56 -4.86 -11.92
C VAL A 88 7.89 -3.60 -12.46
N LYS A 89 7.28 -3.70 -13.63
CA LYS A 89 6.49 -2.65 -14.28
C LYS A 89 5.03 -2.89 -13.94
N VAL A 90 4.32 -1.84 -13.57
CA VAL A 90 2.90 -1.91 -13.25
C VAL A 90 2.18 -0.76 -13.94
N ILE A 91 1.10 -1.06 -14.66
CA ILE A 91 0.20 -0.07 -15.22
C ILE A 91 -0.99 0.09 -14.26
N GLY A 92 -1.35 1.33 -13.97
CA GLY A 92 -2.48 1.60 -13.08
C GLY A 92 -2.87 3.06 -13.05
N THR A 93 -3.92 3.36 -12.31
CA THR A 93 -4.46 4.70 -12.16
C THR A 93 -3.70 5.45 -11.06
N PHE A 94 -3.40 6.71 -11.31
CA PHE A 94 -2.84 7.65 -10.36
C PHE A 94 -3.47 9.03 -10.53
N TYR A 95 -3.18 9.96 -9.62
CA TYR A 95 -3.82 11.26 -9.58
C TYR A 95 -2.83 12.37 -9.89
N ARG A 96 -3.31 13.36 -10.66
CA ARG A 96 -2.58 14.62 -10.97
C ARG A 96 -3.42 15.83 -10.58
N SER A 97 -2.74 16.94 -10.35
CA SER A 97 -3.40 18.23 -10.24
C SER A 97 -3.89 18.67 -11.63
N GLN A 98 -5.18 19.00 -11.74
CA GLN A 98 -5.76 19.55 -12.97
C GLN A 98 -5.42 21.02 -13.15
N ARG A 99 -5.34 21.78 -12.06
CA ARG A 99 -5.00 23.20 -12.00
C ARG A 99 -3.98 23.49 -10.90
N PRO A 100 -3.33 24.66 -10.88
CA PRO A 100 -2.42 25.01 -9.80
C PRO A 100 -3.17 25.10 -8.46
N ILE A 101 -2.62 24.50 -7.41
CA ILE A 101 -3.17 24.48 -6.06
C ILE A 101 -2.25 25.31 -5.17
N LYS A 102 -2.80 26.34 -4.47
CA LYS A 102 -2.03 27.16 -3.53
C LYS A 102 -1.84 26.41 -2.19
N GLN A 103 -0.76 26.72 -1.49
CA GLN A 103 -0.59 26.28 -0.11
C GLN A 103 -1.75 26.75 0.77
N GLY A 104 -2.24 25.88 1.65
CA GLY A 104 -3.39 26.13 2.51
C GLY A 104 -4.76 26.04 1.82
N ALA A 105 -4.82 25.90 0.51
CA ALA A 105 -6.08 25.78 -0.19
C ALA A 105 -6.77 24.43 0.09
N TRP A 106 -8.09 24.47 0.11
CA TRP A 106 -8.94 23.28 0.06
C TRP A 106 -8.82 22.62 -1.32
N VAL A 107 -8.69 21.32 -1.30
CA VAL A 107 -8.60 20.48 -2.51
C VAL A 107 -9.88 19.71 -2.66
N THR A 108 -10.50 19.85 -3.81
CA THR A 108 -11.78 19.22 -4.17
C THR A 108 -11.62 18.34 -5.41
N LYS A 109 -12.69 17.73 -5.88
CA LYS A 109 -12.66 16.86 -7.06
C LYS A 109 -12.26 17.63 -8.34
N GLU A 110 -12.61 18.92 -8.42
CA GLU A 110 -12.32 19.78 -9.57
C GLU A 110 -10.83 20.16 -9.69
N ASP A 111 -10.06 19.96 -8.61
CA ASP A 111 -8.62 20.24 -8.59
C ASP A 111 -7.77 19.07 -9.08
N ILE A 112 -8.37 17.89 -9.23
CA ILE A 112 -7.67 16.65 -9.51
C ILE A 112 -8.20 15.95 -10.76
N THR A 113 -7.32 15.23 -11.42
CA THR A 113 -7.66 14.33 -12.52
C THR A 113 -6.98 12.99 -12.34
N THR A 114 -7.53 11.96 -12.95
CA THR A 114 -6.92 10.62 -12.98
C THR A 114 -6.22 10.39 -14.31
N GLU A 115 -5.13 9.65 -14.26
CA GLU A 115 -4.38 9.20 -15.43
C GLU A 115 -3.99 7.73 -15.25
N VAL A 116 -3.97 6.98 -16.36
CA VAL A 116 -3.48 5.60 -16.38
C VAL A 116 -2.08 5.59 -16.99
N GLY A 117 -1.14 4.98 -16.30
CA GLY A 117 0.25 4.92 -16.76
C GLY A 117 1.12 4.05 -15.86
N ARG A 118 2.43 4.14 -16.05
CA ARG A 118 3.42 3.33 -15.33
C ARG A 118 3.62 3.82 -13.91
N LEU A 119 3.17 3.03 -12.94
CA LEU A 119 3.26 3.34 -11.53
C LEU A 119 4.70 3.22 -10.98
N ASP A 120 5.52 2.36 -11.60
CA ASP A 120 6.92 2.14 -11.20
C ASP A 120 7.85 3.33 -11.47
N THR A 121 7.42 4.28 -12.27
CA THR A 121 8.14 5.53 -12.56
C THR A 121 7.71 6.71 -11.69
N LEU A 122 6.65 6.54 -10.90
CA LEU A 122 6.10 7.59 -10.06
C LEU A 122 6.87 7.75 -8.74
N PRO A 123 6.77 8.90 -8.07
CA PRO A 123 7.22 9.07 -6.69
C PRO A 123 6.63 8.00 -5.75
N ALA A 124 7.42 7.55 -4.77
CA ALA A 124 7.03 6.42 -3.91
C ALA A 124 5.71 6.62 -3.15
N ASN A 125 5.37 7.86 -2.78
CA ASN A 125 4.18 8.20 -2.01
C ASN A 125 3.03 8.74 -2.89
N SER A 126 3.02 8.41 -4.19
CA SER A 126 1.93 8.83 -5.08
C SER A 126 0.58 8.28 -4.63
N TRP A 127 -0.46 9.08 -4.81
CA TRP A 127 -1.84 8.64 -4.60
C TRP A 127 -2.25 7.68 -5.72
N LEU A 128 -2.59 6.45 -5.34
CA LEU A 128 -3.02 5.37 -6.24
C LEU A 128 -4.44 4.89 -5.94
N THR A 129 -4.99 5.33 -4.82
CA THR A 129 -6.37 5.07 -4.39
C THR A 129 -7.15 6.37 -4.38
N PRO A 130 -8.49 6.37 -4.37
CA PRO A 130 -9.28 7.59 -4.27
C PRO A 130 -8.83 8.46 -3.08
N LEU A 131 -8.69 9.77 -3.33
CA LEU A 131 -8.31 10.72 -2.28
C LEU A 131 -9.48 10.89 -1.30
N PRO A 132 -9.24 10.91 0.01
CA PRO A 132 -10.25 11.18 1.02
C PRO A 132 -10.56 12.69 1.10
N LEU A 133 -11.21 13.19 0.07
CA LEU A 133 -11.56 14.61 -0.02
C LEU A 133 -12.64 15.02 1.00
N PRO A 134 -12.63 16.28 1.48
CA PRO A 134 -11.68 17.34 1.12
C PRO A 134 -10.33 17.21 1.82
N LEU A 135 -9.27 17.75 1.21
CA LEU A 135 -7.92 17.83 1.76
C LEU A 135 -7.44 19.30 1.81
N ILE A 136 -6.40 19.55 2.60
CA ILE A 136 -5.70 20.85 2.64
C ILE A 136 -4.31 20.66 2.04
N ALA A 137 -3.94 21.49 1.07
CA ALA A 137 -2.61 21.47 0.49
C ALA A 137 -1.57 22.03 1.46
N LEU A 138 -0.50 21.29 1.73
CA LEU A 138 0.60 21.69 2.61
C LEU A 138 1.64 22.55 1.91
N GLN A 139 1.64 22.53 0.58
CA GLN A 139 2.56 23.28 -0.27
C GLN A 139 1.88 23.67 -1.59
N ARG A 140 2.51 24.59 -2.33
CA ARG A 140 2.05 24.93 -3.69
C ARG A 140 2.29 23.73 -4.62
N ILE A 141 1.28 23.35 -5.41
CA ILE A 141 1.32 22.29 -6.41
C ILE A 141 1.03 22.91 -7.78
N ALA A 142 1.94 22.73 -8.74
CA ALA A 142 1.72 23.19 -10.11
C ALA A 142 0.73 22.26 -10.83
N SER A 143 0.06 22.79 -11.86
CA SER A 143 -0.81 21.99 -12.74
C SER A 143 -0.05 20.82 -13.37
N GLY A 144 -0.72 19.68 -13.56
CA GLY A 144 -0.16 18.47 -14.16
C GLY A 144 0.80 17.67 -13.26
N ARG A 145 1.02 18.07 -12.00
CA ARG A 145 1.92 17.34 -11.09
C ARG A 145 1.23 16.11 -10.52
N VAL A 146 1.98 15.01 -10.43
CA VAL A 146 1.55 13.79 -9.72
C VAL A 146 1.33 14.14 -8.26
N LEU A 147 0.17 13.75 -7.73
CA LEU A 147 -0.19 13.99 -6.34
C LEU A 147 0.42 12.94 -5.43
N THR A 148 1.04 13.40 -4.33
CA THR A 148 1.69 12.54 -3.33
C THR A 148 1.08 12.77 -1.95
N LYS A 149 1.06 11.73 -1.12
CA LYS A 149 0.39 11.76 0.20
C LYS A 149 0.92 12.85 1.13
N ASN A 150 2.21 13.12 1.06
CA ASN A 150 2.87 14.14 1.88
C ASN A 150 2.60 15.60 1.48
N GLN A 151 1.91 15.83 0.36
CA GLN A 151 1.50 17.18 -0.07
C GLN A 151 0.22 17.65 0.60
N PHE A 152 -0.47 16.78 1.33
CA PHE A 152 -1.80 17.07 1.85
C PHE A 152 -1.93 16.64 3.32
N ARG A 153 -2.91 17.25 3.98
CA ARG A 153 -3.46 16.78 5.25
C ARG A 153 -4.98 16.82 5.21
N GLN A 154 -5.59 16.07 6.06
CA GLN A 154 -7.02 16.22 6.33
C GLN A 154 -7.31 17.56 7.04
N PRO A 155 -8.50 18.15 6.85
CA PRO A 155 -8.93 19.31 7.61
C PRO A 155 -8.99 18.98 9.11
N TRP A 156 -8.52 19.89 9.92
CA TRP A 156 -8.69 19.75 11.36
C TRP A 156 -10.17 19.94 11.74
N VAL A 157 -10.69 19.03 12.51
CA VAL A 157 -12.05 19.10 13.08
C VAL A 157 -12.03 19.54 14.53
N VAL A 158 -10.88 19.40 15.19
CA VAL A 158 -10.55 19.94 16.51
C VAL A 158 -9.28 20.77 16.39
N LYS A 159 -9.29 21.98 16.96
CA LYS A 159 -8.13 22.88 16.99
C LYS A 159 -7.53 22.93 18.39
N GLN A 160 -6.22 23.14 18.46
CA GLN A 160 -5.51 23.38 19.71
C GLN A 160 -6.17 24.56 20.48
N GLY A 161 -6.38 24.39 21.79
CA GLY A 161 -7.03 25.35 22.66
C GLY A 161 -8.57 25.25 22.68
N GLU A 162 -9.16 24.43 21.82
CA GLU A 162 -10.62 24.23 21.78
C GLU A 162 -11.07 23.35 22.95
N THR A 163 -12.16 23.78 23.62
CA THR A 163 -12.83 22.96 24.63
C THR A 163 -13.78 21.98 23.95
N VAL A 164 -13.55 20.70 24.16
CA VAL A 164 -14.27 19.61 23.50
C VAL A 164 -14.95 18.71 24.51
N PRO A 165 -16.13 18.16 24.17
CA PRO A 165 -16.75 17.08 24.96
C PRO A 165 -15.92 15.81 24.81
N ILE A 166 -15.76 15.09 25.91
CA ILE A 166 -14.98 13.84 25.97
C ILE A 166 -15.92 12.73 26.45
N THR A 167 -15.84 11.60 25.80
CA THR A 167 -16.49 10.37 26.24
C THR A 167 -15.45 9.33 26.59
N LEU A 168 -15.38 8.95 27.86
CA LEU A 168 -14.57 7.85 28.34
C LEU A 168 -15.44 6.61 28.39
N THR A 169 -15.11 5.61 27.60
CA THR A 169 -15.84 4.32 27.55
C THR A 169 -14.98 3.21 28.17
N GLY A 170 -15.54 2.53 29.17
CA GLY A 170 -14.94 1.35 29.81
C GLY A 170 -15.90 0.16 29.81
N LYS A 171 -15.47 -0.97 30.39
CA LYS A 171 -16.33 -2.16 30.51
C LYS A 171 -17.51 -1.86 31.44
N GLY A 172 -18.70 -1.64 30.85
CA GLY A 172 -19.96 -1.42 31.57
C GLY A 172 -20.18 0.01 32.10
N PHE A 173 -19.38 0.98 31.70
CA PHE A 173 -19.59 2.39 32.07
C PHE A 173 -19.23 3.33 30.92
N GLN A 174 -19.85 4.49 30.92
CA GLN A 174 -19.54 5.63 30.04
C GLN A 174 -19.57 6.91 30.89
N ILE A 175 -18.48 7.69 30.82
CA ILE A 175 -18.36 8.95 31.54
C ILE A 175 -18.23 10.06 30.51
N ALA A 176 -19.10 11.07 30.60
CA ALA A 176 -19.01 12.28 29.81
C ALA A 176 -18.27 13.36 30.61
N GLY A 177 -17.40 14.08 29.95
CA GLY A 177 -16.63 15.18 30.54
C GLY A 177 -16.28 16.25 29.52
N ARG A 178 -15.45 17.21 29.91
CA ARG A 178 -14.88 18.22 29.01
C ARG A 178 -13.38 18.30 29.22
N GLY A 179 -12.70 18.81 28.21
CA GLY A 179 -11.27 19.10 28.30
C GLY A 179 -10.81 20.01 27.18
N THR A 180 -9.62 20.53 27.33
CA THR A 180 -9.00 21.43 26.33
C THR A 180 -8.05 20.64 25.44
N ALA A 181 -8.24 20.72 24.12
CA ALA A 181 -7.37 20.10 23.12
C ALA A 181 -5.97 20.74 23.16
N LEU A 182 -4.93 19.93 23.29
CA LEU A 182 -3.54 20.37 23.27
C LEU A 182 -2.94 20.33 21.87
N ASP A 183 -3.56 19.60 20.95
CA ASP A 183 -3.12 19.42 19.56
C ASP A 183 -4.29 19.66 18.60
N ASN A 184 -3.96 20.00 17.34
CA ASN A 184 -4.94 19.93 16.26
C ASN A 184 -5.16 18.48 15.86
N ALA A 185 -6.39 18.10 15.52
CA ALA A 185 -6.71 16.76 15.05
C ALA A 185 -7.75 16.75 13.92
N ALA A 186 -7.55 15.89 12.95
CA ALA A 186 -8.55 15.51 11.97
C ALA A 186 -9.30 14.27 12.45
N VAL A 187 -10.34 13.87 11.70
CA VAL A 187 -11.10 12.64 11.96
C VAL A 187 -10.15 11.42 11.98
N ASN A 188 -10.35 10.54 12.93
CA ASN A 188 -9.55 9.33 13.19
C ASN A 188 -8.09 9.62 13.59
N GLN A 189 -7.75 10.85 13.97
CA GLN A 189 -6.45 11.20 14.53
C GLN A 189 -6.49 11.26 16.05
N SER A 190 -5.37 10.88 16.65
CA SER A 190 -5.17 11.02 18.10
C SER A 190 -4.73 12.43 18.43
N LEU A 191 -5.20 12.93 19.58
CA LEU A 191 -4.79 14.21 20.16
C LEU A 191 -4.65 14.08 21.68
N ARG A 192 -3.86 14.96 22.26
CA ARG A 192 -3.77 15.12 23.72
C ARG A 192 -4.82 16.11 24.18
N ILE A 193 -5.44 15.81 25.31
CA ILE A 193 -6.46 16.64 25.94
C ILE A 193 -6.09 16.86 27.40
N ARG A 194 -6.23 18.06 27.87
CA ARG A 194 -6.09 18.44 29.28
C ARG A 194 -7.48 18.50 29.90
N LEU A 195 -7.69 17.73 30.95
CA LEU A 195 -8.89 17.72 31.76
C LEU A 195 -8.90 18.92 32.71
N ASP A 196 -10.08 19.28 33.27
CA ASP A 196 -10.24 20.39 34.23
C ASP A 196 -9.45 20.17 35.53
N ASN A 197 -9.17 18.92 35.90
CA ASN A 197 -8.32 18.56 37.04
C ASN A 197 -6.80 18.67 36.76
N GLY A 198 -6.42 19.18 35.58
CA GLY A 198 -5.02 19.34 35.14
C GLY A 198 -4.36 18.10 34.56
N GLN A 199 -4.96 16.93 34.66
CA GLN A 199 -4.46 15.72 34.02
C GLN A 199 -4.62 15.79 32.49
N TRP A 200 -3.76 15.09 31.77
CA TRP A 200 -3.89 14.97 30.32
C TRP A 200 -4.01 13.51 29.91
N LEU A 201 -4.70 13.28 28.83
CA LEU A 201 -4.93 11.96 28.24
C LEU A 201 -4.81 12.03 26.73
N THR A 202 -4.62 10.88 26.10
CA THR A 202 -4.64 10.74 24.65
C THR A 202 -5.99 10.15 24.24
N ALA A 203 -6.62 10.78 23.27
CA ALA A 203 -7.93 10.39 22.76
C ALA A 203 -7.93 10.42 21.22
N THR A 204 -8.96 9.86 20.60
CA THR A 204 -9.13 9.83 19.15
C THR A 204 -10.43 10.56 18.78
N VAL A 205 -10.37 11.37 17.72
CA VAL A 205 -11.57 12.05 17.17
C VAL A 205 -12.30 11.10 16.24
N ASN A 206 -13.60 10.91 16.43
CA ASN A 206 -14.42 10.12 15.52
C ASN A 206 -15.02 10.98 14.38
N GLU A 207 -15.79 10.35 13.49
CA GLU A 207 -16.44 11.02 12.37
C GLU A 207 -17.48 12.07 12.80
N HIS A 208 -18.04 11.94 13.99
CA HIS A 208 -19.00 12.88 14.57
C HIS A 208 -18.34 14.00 15.37
N LYS A 209 -17.00 14.13 15.31
CA LYS A 209 -16.18 15.08 16.09
C LYS A 209 -16.22 14.82 17.60
N GLU A 210 -16.62 13.63 18.02
CA GLU A 210 -16.57 13.25 19.43
C GLU A 210 -15.17 12.72 19.77
N ILE A 211 -14.77 12.98 20.99
CA ILE A 211 -13.47 12.57 21.52
C ILE A 211 -13.65 11.30 22.33
N ILE A 212 -13.10 10.22 21.82
CA ILE A 212 -13.18 8.89 22.44
C ILE A 212 -11.85 8.55 23.08
N VAL A 213 -11.89 8.26 24.38
CA VAL A 213 -10.78 7.69 25.14
C VAL A 213 -11.00 6.19 25.28
N LYS A 214 -10.00 5.42 24.93
CA LYS A 214 -10.03 3.95 25.07
C LYS A 214 -9.19 3.50 26.25
#